data_116a9a900140709fe74fe839d098b318
#
_entry.id   116a9a900140709fe74fe839d098b318
#
_cell.length_a   1.000
_cell.length_b   1.000
_cell.length_c   1.000
_cell.angle_alpha   90.00
_cell.angle_beta   90.00
_cell.angle_gamma   90.00
#
_symmetry.space_group_name_H-M   'P 1'
#
loop_
_entity.id
_entity.type
_entity.pdbx_description
1 polymer ?
#
loop_
_entity_poly.entity_id
_entity_poly.type
_entity_poly.pdbx_seq_one_letter_code
_entity_poly.pdbx_strand_id
1 'polypeptide(L)'
;MRCIESSGYRLIPESRNFSHMFKLFMHPFFALGIFSGLALAEPVEVNGIAAKVNGQVITKNEVSFLLAPIFSQLSTQYPRRGPEFVKQFTEAQKNVLQELIDRQIILDEFKKLGASINSTIIDEEVKRQINQLYNGDEKKFRDELKKSRLTMEGYREMTREKMVVQSMRAQQFSDAPPALPNEVQNEYDKVKDTLRDLAQDKITFRKIFIPSADPDNAVATPDSQLALAEDLADKINKGADFAETAKTYSKDAFAAQGGLQENVPRTDLASEFAAIIFESPTDKAVGPLLDPRGFTIIKVISKDLGSAPPLSKVRPMIEERVTRNKTSAQYERWIEVRRKRAMIETKL
;
A
#
# COMPACT_ATOMS: atom_id res chain seq x y z
N MET A 1 4.40 4.20 -41.92
CA MET A 1 5.14 4.33 -40.67
C MET A 1 4.25 5.07 -39.67
N ARG A 2 3.58 4.35 -38.79
CA ARG A 2 2.88 4.90 -37.63
C ARG A 2 3.23 3.99 -36.47
N CYS A 3 3.88 4.57 -35.45
CA CYS A 3 4.19 3.92 -34.20
C CYS A 3 2.88 3.56 -33.48
N ILE A 4 2.76 2.31 -33.07
CA ILE A 4 1.73 1.83 -32.18
C ILE A 4 2.32 1.97 -30.78
N GLU A 5 1.83 2.96 -30.04
CA GLU A 5 2.10 3.09 -28.59
C GLU A 5 1.40 1.95 -27.86
N SER A 6 2.19 1.19 -27.12
CA SER A 6 1.72 0.12 -26.25
C SER A 6 0.98 0.71 -25.06
N SER A 7 -0.30 0.41 -24.98
CA SER A 7 -1.15 0.68 -23.83
C SER A 7 -0.61 -0.01 -22.59
N GLY A 8 0.00 0.77 -21.68
CA GLY A 8 0.49 0.29 -20.40
C GLY A 8 -0.68 0.01 -19.44
N TYR A 9 -0.82 -1.23 -19.02
CA TYR A 9 -1.72 -1.63 -17.94
C TYR A 9 -1.26 -0.98 -16.63
N ARG A 10 -2.02 -0.01 -16.13
CA ARG A 10 -1.86 0.49 -14.75
C ARG A 10 -2.46 -0.55 -13.81
N LEU A 11 -1.60 -1.29 -13.14
CA LEU A 11 -1.99 -2.09 -11.98
C LEU A 11 -2.47 -1.16 -10.88
N ILE A 12 -3.72 -1.29 -10.47
CA ILE A 12 -4.27 -0.63 -9.29
C ILE A 12 -3.61 -1.27 -8.06
N PRO A 13 -3.06 -0.50 -7.11
CA PRO A 13 -2.45 -1.08 -5.92
C PRO A 13 -3.53 -1.69 -5.03
N GLU A 14 -3.48 -3.00 -4.87
CA GLU A 14 -4.27 -3.71 -3.87
C GLU A 14 -3.97 -3.14 -2.47
N SER A 15 -5.00 -2.68 -1.83
CA SER A 15 -4.96 -2.32 -0.42
C SER A 15 -4.67 -3.56 0.44
N ARG A 16 -3.72 -3.42 1.36
CA ARG A 16 -3.49 -4.31 2.50
C ARG A 16 -2.61 -5.54 2.29
N ASN A 17 -1.33 -5.30 1.98
CA ASN A 17 -0.30 -6.19 2.49
C ASN A 17 0.97 -5.39 2.80
N PHE A 18 1.30 -5.28 4.06
CA PHE A 18 2.47 -4.59 4.62
C PHE A 18 3.80 -5.07 4.00
N SER A 19 3.82 -6.24 3.38
CA SER A 19 4.98 -6.78 2.69
C SER A 19 5.36 -6.00 1.41
N HIS A 20 4.43 -5.26 0.81
CA HIS A 20 4.72 -4.42 -0.35
C HIS A 20 5.36 -3.08 0.01
N MET A 21 5.13 -2.55 1.21
CA MET A 21 5.78 -1.33 1.68
C MET A 21 7.29 -1.51 1.86
N PHE A 22 7.72 -2.74 2.16
CA PHE A 22 9.14 -3.05 2.33
C PHE A 22 9.93 -3.14 1.01
N LYS A 23 9.26 -3.39 -0.13
CA LYS A 23 9.92 -3.40 -1.45
C LYS A 23 10.30 -2.02 -1.97
N LEU A 24 9.64 -0.96 -1.50
CA LEU A 24 9.97 0.42 -1.86
C LEU A 24 11.30 0.89 -1.23
N PHE A 25 11.78 0.19 -0.19
CA PHE A 25 13.03 0.50 0.50
C PHE A 25 14.31 0.04 -0.20
N MET A 26 14.20 -0.60 -1.37
CA MET A 26 15.38 -0.98 -2.17
C MET A 26 15.87 0.11 -3.12
N HIS A 27 15.32 1.33 -3.07
CA HIS A 27 15.88 2.48 -3.79
C HIS A 27 16.84 3.25 -2.89
N PRO A 28 17.90 3.81 -3.45
CA PRO A 28 19.05 4.26 -2.67
C PRO A 28 18.67 5.41 -1.74
N PHE A 29 19.07 5.24 -0.53
CA PHE A 29 19.23 6.25 0.49
C PHE A 29 19.85 7.53 -0.09
N PHE A 30 19.11 8.60 -0.13
CA PHE A 30 19.55 9.99 -0.06
C PHE A 30 18.60 10.91 -0.84
N ALA A 31 17.57 11.38 -0.16
CA ALA A 31 16.97 12.66 -0.45
C ALA A 31 16.90 13.44 0.87
N LEU A 32 17.93 14.24 1.13
CA LEU A 32 18.00 15.13 2.28
C LEU A 32 17.15 16.37 1.97
N GLY A 33 15.90 16.38 2.44
CA GLY A 33 15.09 17.57 2.53
C GLY A 33 15.49 18.38 3.75
N ILE A 34 15.93 19.62 3.55
CA ILE A 34 16.23 20.62 4.58
C ILE A 34 14.93 20.93 5.32
N PHE A 35 14.82 20.50 6.56
CA PHE A 35 13.74 20.92 7.47
C PHE A 35 14.32 21.86 8.53
N SER A 36 14.12 23.17 8.32
CA SER A 36 14.24 24.19 9.37
C SER A 36 12.89 24.34 10.04
N GLY A 37 12.65 23.55 11.09
CA GLY A 37 11.51 23.67 11.99
C GLY A 37 12.03 23.58 13.41
N LEU A 38 11.93 24.69 14.18
CA LEU A 38 12.14 24.70 15.61
C LEU A 38 11.09 23.80 16.25
N ALA A 39 11.45 22.55 16.50
CA ALA A 39 10.74 21.69 17.43
C ALA A 39 11.52 21.74 18.75
N LEU A 40 10.84 22.10 19.83
CA LEU A 40 11.31 21.83 21.21
C LEU A 40 11.47 20.32 21.32
N ALA A 41 12.68 19.84 21.05
CA ALA A 41 13.03 18.44 21.22
C ALA A 41 13.17 18.20 22.72
N GLU A 42 12.28 17.37 23.29
CA GLU A 42 12.60 16.66 24.53
C GLU A 42 13.94 15.94 24.32
N PRO A 43 14.81 15.88 25.35
CA PRO A 43 16.09 15.21 25.23
C PRO A 43 15.84 13.73 24.92
N VAL A 44 15.92 13.37 23.66
CA VAL A 44 15.93 11.97 23.24
C VAL A 44 17.21 11.36 23.84
N GLU A 45 17.08 10.35 24.67
CA GLU A 45 18.20 9.55 25.16
C GLU A 45 19.01 9.05 23.95
N VAL A 46 20.15 9.72 23.71
CA VAL A 46 20.88 9.67 22.44
C VAL A 46 21.51 8.28 22.15
N ASN A 47 21.43 7.29 23.06
CA ASN A 47 22.02 5.96 22.91
C ASN A 47 21.28 4.84 23.67
N GLY A 48 19.94 4.90 23.80
CA GLY A 48 19.17 3.82 24.43
C GLY A 48 19.29 2.51 23.59
N ILE A 49 19.37 1.38 24.30
CA ILE A 49 19.31 0.04 23.67
C ILE A 49 17.88 -0.25 23.29
N ALA A 50 17.63 -0.63 22.04
CA ALA A 50 16.35 -1.10 21.54
C ALA A 50 16.23 -2.63 21.64
N ALA A 51 17.31 -3.34 21.31
CA ALA A 51 17.42 -4.78 21.49
C ALA A 51 18.88 -5.22 21.63
N LYS A 52 19.07 -6.45 22.11
CA LYS A 52 20.36 -7.15 22.11
C LYS A 52 20.18 -8.53 21.48
N VAL A 53 21.02 -8.87 20.50
CA VAL A 53 20.93 -10.13 19.76
C VAL A 53 22.30 -10.83 19.84
N ASN A 54 22.39 -11.97 20.46
CA ASN A 54 23.64 -12.73 20.65
C ASN A 54 24.80 -11.85 21.18
N GLY A 55 24.50 -10.89 22.05
CA GLY A 55 25.49 -9.96 22.61
C GLY A 55 25.69 -8.67 21.79
N GLN A 56 25.26 -8.59 20.55
CA GLN A 56 25.29 -7.37 19.74
C GLN A 56 24.11 -6.44 20.07
N VAL A 57 24.38 -5.15 20.13
CA VAL A 57 23.41 -4.13 20.53
C VAL A 57 22.77 -3.50 19.29
N ILE A 58 21.45 -3.42 19.26
CA ILE A 58 20.66 -2.60 18.35
C ILE A 58 20.21 -1.37 19.13
N THR A 59 20.51 -0.19 18.63
CA THR A 59 20.23 1.07 19.29
C THR A 59 18.87 1.66 18.92
N LYS A 60 18.28 2.48 19.80
CA LYS A 60 17.08 3.26 19.49
C LYS A 60 17.30 4.21 18.30
N ASN A 61 18.53 4.71 18.11
CA ASN A 61 18.88 5.56 16.98
C ASN A 61 18.78 4.82 15.65
N GLU A 62 19.24 3.57 15.55
CA GLU A 62 19.11 2.75 14.35
C GLU A 62 17.63 2.52 14.01
N VAL A 63 16.81 2.21 15.00
CA VAL A 63 15.36 2.07 14.82
C VAL A 63 14.74 3.38 14.33
N SER A 64 15.04 4.50 15.00
CA SER A 64 14.49 5.83 14.66
C SER A 64 14.91 6.27 13.27
N PHE A 65 16.13 5.99 12.87
CA PHE A 65 16.64 6.31 11.55
C PHE A 65 15.86 5.61 10.43
N LEU A 66 15.57 4.30 10.60
CA LEU A 66 14.76 3.55 9.64
C LEU A 66 13.28 3.90 9.69
N LEU A 67 12.79 4.41 10.83
CA LEU A 67 11.41 4.86 10.98
C LEU A 67 11.15 6.25 10.38
N ALA A 68 12.16 7.10 10.27
CA ALA A 68 11.99 8.48 9.84
C ALA A 68 11.21 8.64 8.51
N PRO A 69 11.53 7.92 7.42
CA PRO A 69 10.78 8.01 6.17
C PRO A 69 9.35 7.46 6.31
N ILE A 70 9.14 6.40 7.10
CA ILE A 70 7.80 5.83 7.37
C ILE A 70 6.95 6.83 8.13
N PHE A 71 7.52 7.48 9.15
CA PHE A 71 6.86 8.53 9.90
C PHE A 71 6.43 9.70 9.00
N SER A 72 7.31 10.15 8.09
CA SER A 72 6.99 11.20 7.13
C SER A 72 5.80 10.81 6.23
N GLN A 73 5.81 9.60 5.69
CA GLN A 73 4.74 9.07 4.86
C GLN A 73 3.41 8.97 5.63
N LEU A 74 3.43 8.39 6.83
CA LEU A 74 2.24 8.27 7.67
C LEU A 74 1.70 9.64 8.09
N SER A 75 2.57 10.62 8.38
CA SER A 75 2.15 11.98 8.72
C SER A 75 1.46 12.69 7.55
N THR A 76 1.85 12.39 6.32
CA THR A 76 1.16 12.88 5.12
C THR A 76 -0.20 12.20 4.92
N GLN A 77 -0.26 10.90 5.15
CA GLN A 77 -1.49 10.11 4.99
C GLN A 77 -2.51 10.39 6.11
N TYR A 78 -2.03 10.65 7.33
CA TYR A 78 -2.85 10.90 8.51
C TYR A 78 -2.48 12.24 9.18
N PRO A 79 -2.83 13.40 8.60
CA PRO A 79 -2.39 14.72 9.09
C PRO A 79 -2.80 15.00 10.55
N ARG A 80 -3.96 14.48 10.97
CA ARG A 80 -4.48 14.65 12.34
C ARG A 80 -3.88 13.69 13.37
N ARG A 81 -3.02 12.76 12.95
CA ARG A 81 -2.34 11.76 13.79
C ARG A 81 -3.26 11.06 14.79
N GLY A 82 -4.47 10.70 14.34
CA GLY A 82 -5.47 10.00 15.14
C GLY A 82 -5.10 8.54 15.48
N PRO A 83 -6.03 7.75 16.05
CA PRO A 83 -5.76 6.38 16.50
C PRO A 83 -5.17 5.45 15.42
N GLU A 84 -5.59 5.62 14.17
CA GLU A 84 -5.05 4.81 13.07
C GLU A 84 -3.58 5.12 12.78
N PHE A 85 -3.17 6.40 12.83
CA PHE A 85 -1.75 6.78 12.75
C PHE A 85 -0.93 6.09 13.84
N VAL A 86 -1.39 6.16 15.10
CA VAL A 86 -0.69 5.54 16.23
C VAL A 86 -0.55 4.04 16.04
N LYS A 87 -1.61 3.38 15.61
CA LYS A 87 -1.62 1.94 15.29
C LYS A 87 -0.59 1.60 14.21
N GLN A 88 -0.65 2.28 13.06
CA GLN A 88 0.25 2.04 11.93
C GLN A 88 1.72 2.34 12.29
N PHE A 89 1.96 3.40 13.04
CA PHE A 89 3.31 3.76 13.49
C PHE A 89 3.89 2.74 14.48
N THR A 90 3.08 2.28 15.45
CA THR A 90 3.50 1.24 16.40
C THR A 90 3.82 -0.08 15.69
N GLU A 91 3.03 -0.44 14.69
CA GLU A 91 3.27 -1.63 13.87
C GLU A 91 4.56 -1.49 13.04
N ALA A 92 4.76 -0.33 12.43
CA ALA A 92 6.00 -0.01 11.71
C ALA A 92 7.23 -0.09 12.62
N GLN A 93 7.13 0.40 13.86
CA GLN A 93 8.20 0.34 14.85
C GLN A 93 8.59 -1.11 15.19
N LYS A 94 7.59 -1.98 15.41
CA LYS A 94 7.81 -3.41 15.65
C LYS A 94 8.48 -4.09 14.45
N ASN A 95 8.02 -3.78 13.24
CA ASN A 95 8.54 -4.37 12.01
C ASN A 95 9.99 -3.94 11.75
N VAL A 96 10.33 -2.66 11.95
CA VAL A 96 11.70 -2.15 11.83
C VAL A 96 12.62 -2.81 12.87
N LEU A 97 12.18 -2.93 14.11
CA LEU A 97 12.97 -3.63 15.13
C LEU A 97 13.21 -5.09 14.77
N GLN A 98 12.16 -5.80 14.28
CA GLN A 98 12.27 -7.18 13.87
C GLN A 98 13.24 -7.34 12.68
N GLU A 99 13.21 -6.42 11.72
CA GLU A 99 14.16 -6.44 10.59
C GLU A 99 15.61 -6.24 11.04
N LEU A 100 15.85 -5.36 12.01
CA LEU A 100 17.19 -5.17 12.58
C LEU A 100 17.67 -6.41 13.35
N ILE A 101 16.77 -7.06 14.10
CA ILE A 101 17.04 -8.32 14.78
C ILE A 101 17.41 -9.40 13.76
N ASP A 102 16.63 -9.57 12.70
CA ASP A 102 16.87 -10.55 11.66
C ASP A 102 18.18 -10.29 10.91
N ARG A 103 18.46 -9.02 10.61
CA ARG A 103 19.73 -8.60 10.03
C ARG A 103 20.90 -9.05 10.90
N GLN A 104 20.83 -8.81 12.20
CA GLN A 104 21.89 -9.21 13.12
C GLN A 104 22.05 -10.74 13.19
N ILE A 105 20.95 -11.49 13.20
CA ILE A 105 20.98 -12.96 13.15
C ILE A 105 21.65 -13.45 11.86
N ILE A 106 21.34 -12.86 10.72
CA ILE A 106 21.93 -13.21 9.42
C ILE A 106 23.44 -12.94 9.42
N LEU A 107 23.87 -11.80 9.95
CA LEU A 107 25.29 -11.47 10.08
C LEU A 107 26.04 -12.47 10.96
N ASP A 108 25.43 -12.91 12.06
CA ASP A 108 25.99 -13.92 12.94
C ASP A 108 26.09 -15.30 12.26
N GLU A 109 25.07 -15.70 11.51
CA GLU A 109 25.11 -16.94 10.74
C GLU A 109 26.21 -16.90 9.66
N PHE A 110 26.35 -15.78 8.97
CA PHE A 110 27.42 -15.60 7.99
C PHE A 110 28.82 -15.75 8.63
N LYS A 111 29.01 -15.15 9.82
CA LYS A 111 30.27 -15.29 10.58
C LYS A 111 30.52 -16.76 10.98
N LYS A 112 29.49 -17.49 11.43
CA LYS A 112 29.63 -18.91 11.80
C LYS A 112 30.02 -19.81 10.63
N LEU A 113 29.60 -19.44 9.40
CA LEU A 113 30.00 -20.15 8.19
C LEU A 113 31.49 -19.95 7.83
N GLY A 114 32.20 -19.06 8.53
CA GLY A 114 33.57 -18.68 8.18
C GLY A 114 33.67 -17.93 6.84
N ALA A 115 32.54 -17.46 6.32
CA ALA A 115 32.48 -16.77 5.04
C ALA A 115 32.94 -15.32 5.16
N SER A 116 33.51 -14.78 4.08
CA SER A 116 33.90 -13.38 3.98
C SER A 116 33.59 -12.83 2.60
N ILE A 117 33.36 -11.52 2.53
CA ILE A 117 33.26 -10.81 1.24
C ILE A 117 34.60 -10.14 0.97
N ASN A 118 35.14 -10.33 -0.23
CA ASN A 118 36.38 -9.68 -0.64
C ASN A 118 36.22 -8.15 -0.59
N SER A 119 37.17 -7.47 0.04
CA SER A 119 37.19 -6.00 0.17
C SER A 119 37.07 -5.29 -1.18
N THR A 120 37.69 -5.85 -2.23
CA THR A 120 37.60 -5.30 -3.60
C THR A 120 36.16 -5.22 -4.10
N ILE A 121 35.36 -6.25 -3.82
CA ILE A 121 33.93 -6.27 -4.23
C ILE A 121 33.14 -5.20 -3.46
N ILE A 122 33.46 -4.96 -2.20
CA ILE A 122 32.85 -3.90 -1.40
C ILE A 122 33.21 -2.53 -1.99
N ASP A 123 34.47 -2.34 -2.36
CA ASP A 123 34.95 -1.07 -2.93
C ASP A 123 34.32 -0.80 -4.31
N GLU A 124 34.16 -1.81 -5.14
CA GLU A 124 33.48 -1.73 -6.42
C GLU A 124 32.00 -1.35 -6.23
N GLU A 125 31.35 -1.95 -5.25
CA GLU A 125 29.96 -1.61 -4.93
C GLU A 125 29.80 -0.16 -4.43
N VAL A 126 30.69 0.29 -3.55
CA VAL A 126 30.73 1.68 -3.09
C VAL A 126 30.97 2.63 -4.26
N LYS A 127 31.93 2.32 -5.15
CA LYS A 127 32.20 3.11 -6.34
C LYS A 127 30.99 3.14 -7.29
N ARG A 128 30.31 2.01 -7.46
CA ARG A 128 29.09 1.93 -8.26
C ARG A 128 27.98 2.83 -7.70
N GLN A 129 27.78 2.85 -6.38
CA GLN A 129 26.82 3.71 -5.71
C GLN A 129 27.15 5.20 -5.87
N ILE A 130 28.44 5.57 -5.74
CA ILE A 130 28.91 6.95 -5.99
C ILE A 130 28.62 7.37 -7.43
N ASN A 131 28.86 6.50 -8.40
CA ASN A 131 28.57 6.78 -9.80
C ASN A 131 27.07 6.99 -10.04
N GLN A 132 26.23 6.11 -9.48
CA GLN A 132 24.78 6.17 -9.69
C GLN A 132 24.11 7.38 -9.01
N LEU A 133 24.54 7.72 -7.79
CA LEU A 133 23.86 8.73 -6.97
C LEU A 133 24.48 10.12 -7.09
N TYR A 134 25.77 10.19 -7.40
CA TYR A 134 26.56 11.43 -7.41
C TYR A 134 27.29 11.65 -8.74
N ASN A 135 26.98 10.89 -9.79
CA ASN A 135 27.65 10.94 -11.09
C ASN A 135 29.19 10.82 -10.98
N GLY A 136 29.69 10.03 -10.01
CA GLY A 136 31.12 9.84 -9.79
C GLY A 136 31.79 10.95 -8.95
N ASP A 137 31.04 11.92 -8.44
CA ASP A 137 31.61 12.98 -7.60
C ASP A 137 31.84 12.50 -6.16
N GLU A 138 33.04 11.95 -5.94
CA GLU A 138 33.47 11.47 -4.62
C GLU A 138 33.51 12.59 -3.57
N LYS A 139 33.82 13.83 -3.95
CA LYS A 139 33.87 14.93 -3.00
C LYS A 139 32.48 15.23 -2.45
N LYS A 140 31.51 15.35 -3.33
CA LYS A 140 30.11 15.57 -2.95
C LYS A 140 29.62 14.44 -2.07
N PHE A 141 29.96 13.19 -2.40
CA PHE A 141 29.60 12.03 -1.57
C PHE A 141 30.21 12.12 -0.17
N ARG A 142 31.53 12.42 -0.05
CA ARG A 142 32.20 12.58 1.26
C ARG A 142 31.60 13.72 2.10
N ASP A 143 31.22 14.81 1.46
CA ASP A 143 30.58 15.93 2.16
C ASP A 143 29.19 15.54 2.68
N GLU A 144 28.46 14.69 1.96
CA GLU A 144 27.18 14.16 2.40
C GLU A 144 27.31 13.16 3.56
N LEU A 145 28.33 12.28 3.50
CA LEU A 145 28.66 11.41 4.64
C LEU A 145 28.96 12.22 5.90
N LYS A 146 29.73 13.31 5.80
CA LYS A 146 30.03 14.20 6.94
C LYS A 146 28.77 14.82 7.54
N LYS A 147 27.83 15.30 6.70
CA LYS A 147 26.54 15.80 7.17
C LYS A 147 25.74 14.74 7.95
N SER A 148 25.83 13.50 7.50
CA SER A 148 25.19 12.35 8.14
C SER A 148 26.02 11.76 9.30
N ARG A 149 27.12 12.43 9.68
CA ARG A 149 28.08 11.96 10.71
C ARG A 149 28.63 10.55 10.44
N LEU A 150 28.76 10.16 9.17
CA LEU A 150 29.32 8.89 8.73
C LEU A 150 30.75 9.07 8.21
N THR A 151 31.60 8.08 8.51
CA THR A 151 32.93 7.97 7.88
C THR A 151 32.83 7.10 6.63
N MET A 152 33.82 7.21 5.73
CA MET A 152 33.92 6.32 4.58
C MET A 152 34.05 4.85 5.01
N GLU A 153 34.78 4.57 6.08
CA GLU A 153 34.92 3.21 6.62
C GLU A 153 33.59 2.69 7.17
N GLY A 154 32.86 3.52 7.93
CA GLY A 154 31.51 3.17 8.40
C GLY A 154 30.56 2.88 7.24
N TYR A 155 30.64 3.66 6.15
CA TYR A 155 29.83 3.41 4.96
C TYR A 155 30.18 2.10 4.25
N ARG A 156 31.50 1.78 4.15
CA ARG A 156 31.97 0.50 3.61
C ARG A 156 31.46 -0.67 4.44
N GLU A 157 31.52 -0.56 5.77
CA GLU A 157 30.99 -1.60 6.65
C GLU A 157 29.48 -1.79 6.50
N MET A 158 28.70 -0.71 6.45
CA MET A 158 27.27 -0.78 6.14
C MET A 158 26.99 -1.44 4.79
N THR A 159 27.82 -1.14 3.78
CA THR A 159 27.70 -1.74 2.45
C THR A 159 28.03 -3.23 2.52
N ARG A 160 29.09 -3.62 3.22
CA ARG A 160 29.46 -5.03 3.47
C ARG A 160 28.31 -5.79 4.13
N GLU A 161 27.76 -5.26 5.21
CA GLU A 161 26.64 -5.89 5.92
C GLU A 161 25.41 -6.07 5.03
N LYS A 162 25.06 -5.04 4.25
CA LYS A 162 23.98 -5.11 3.27
C LYS A 162 24.21 -6.22 2.26
N MET A 163 25.44 -6.34 1.72
CA MET A 163 25.80 -7.38 0.76
C MET A 163 25.71 -8.77 1.40
N VAL A 164 26.17 -8.94 2.64
CA VAL A 164 26.07 -10.21 3.39
C VAL A 164 24.59 -10.61 3.51
N VAL A 165 23.74 -9.70 3.98
CA VAL A 165 22.30 -9.97 4.16
C VAL A 165 21.64 -10.32 2.83
N GLN A 166 21.97 -9.60 1.77
CA GLN A 166 21.42 -9.88 0.42
C GLN A 166 21.89 -11.25 -0.09
N SER A 167 23.17 -11.58 0.03
CA SER A 167 23.73 -12.88 -0.40
C SER A 167 23.10 -14.05 0.37
N MET A 168 22.99 -13.93 1.68
CA MET A 168 22.39 -14.96 2.53
C MET A 168 20.90 -15.17 2.21
N ARG A 169 20.16 -14.08 1.94
CA ARG A 169 18.77 -14.15 1.48
C ARG A 169 18.68 -14.79 0.10
N ALA A 170 19.52 -14.35 -0.85
CA ALA A 170 19.51 -14.89 -2.22
C ALA A 170 19.79 -16.38 -2.25
N GLN A 171 20.71 -16.88 -1.42
CA GLN A 171 20.98 -18.31 -1.30
C GLN A 171 19.73 -19.09 -0.83
N GLN A 172 18.95 -18.54 0.10
CA GLN A 172 17.70 -19.17 0.53
C GLN A 172 16.61 -19.14 -0.55
N PHE A 173 16.69 -18.18 -1.48
CA PHE A 173 15.71 -18.06 -2.57
C PHE A 173 16.04 -18.94 -3.77
N SER A 174 17.33 -19.25 -4.01
CA SER A 174 17.77 -20.07 -5.14
C SER A 174 17.22 -21.51 -5.09
N ASP A 175 16.96 -22.01 -3.90
CA ASP A 175 16.51 -23.39 -3.65
C ASP A 175 14.99 -23.52 -3.61
N ALA A 176 14.24 -22.45 -3.94
CA ALA A 176 12.79 -22.52 -3.93
C ALA A 176 12.28 -23.41 -5.08
N PRO A 177 11.43 -24.40 -4.78
CA PRO A 177 10.89 -25.27 -5.81
C PRO A 177 10.01 -24.49 -6.78
N PRO A 178 10.00 -24.85 -8.08
CA PRO A 178 9.20 -24.17 -9.09
C PRO A 178 7.71 -24.20 -8.74
N ALA A 179 6.94 -23.26 -9.32
CA ALA A 179 5.51 -23.24 -9.18
C ALA A 179 4.90 -24.50 -9.83
N LEU A 180 4.11 -25.25 -9.07
CA LEU A 180 3.39 -26.43 -9.59
C LEU A 180 2.09 -25.98 -10.27
N PRO A 181 1.60 -26.72 -11.28
CA PRO A 181 0.38 -26.37 -12.01
C PRO A 181 -0.86 -26.17 -11.13
N ASN A 182 -1.02 -27.00 -10.10
CA ASN A 182 -2.11 -26.89 -9.12
C ASN A 182 -1.98 -25.64 -8.23
N GLU A 183 -0.76 -25.26 -7.86
CA GLU A 183 -0.50 -24.04 -7.08
C GLU A 183 -0.84 -22.79 -7.92
N VAL A 184 -0.47 -22.82 -9.20
CA VAL A 184 -0.78 -21.74 -10.16
C VAL A 184 -2.29 -21.60 -10.34
N GLN A 185 -3.01 -22.73 -10.51
CA GLN A 185 -4.46 -22.72 -10.64
C GLN A 185 -5.13 -22.18 -9.36
N ASN A 186 -4.72 -22.68 -8.19
CA ASN A 186 -5.24 -22.22 -6.90
C ASN A 186 -4.99 -20.72 -6.66
N GLU A 187 -3.82 -20.23 -7.01
CA GLU A 187 -3.50 -18.81 -6.87
C GLU A 187 -4.30 -17.95 -7.84
N TYR A 188 -4.45 -18.40 -9.09
CA TYR A 188 -5.32 -17.72 -10.05
C TYR A 188 -6.76 -17.64 -9.54
N ASP A 189 -7.32 -18.73 -9.02
CA ASP A 189 -8.71 -18.75 -8.51
C ASP A 189 -8.93 -17.79 -7.34
N LYS A 190 -7.89 -17.54 -6.53
CA LYS A 190 -7.93 -16.55 -5.43
C LYS A 190 -7.91 -15.10 -5.92
N VAL A 191 -7.23 -14.84 -7.04
CA VAL A 191 -6.95 -13.46 -7.47
C VAL A 191 -7.67 -13.05 -8.76
N LYS A 192 -8.29 -13.99 -9.49
CA LYS A 192 -8.90 -13.74 -10.81
C LYS A 192 -9.87 -12.56 -10.82
N ASP A 193 -10.65 -12.41 -9.75
CA ASP A 193 -11.63 -11.31 -9.66
C ASP A 193 -10.97 -9.95 -9.52
N THR A 194 -9.75 -9.90 -8.96
CA THR A 194 -8.95 -8.68 -8.87
C THR A 194 -8.22 -8.33 -10.17
N LEU A 195 -8.14 -9.30 -11.09
CA LEU A 195 -7.48 -9.14 -12.39
C LEU A 195 -8.44 -8.71 -13.50
N ARG A 196 -9.72 -8.54 -13.18
CA ARG A 196 -10.72 -8.08 -14.15
C ARG A 196 -10.40 -6.69 -14.68
N ASP A 197 -10.72 -6.46 -15.93
CA ASP A 197 -10.72 -5.12 -16.51
C ASP A 197 -11.99 -4.39 -16.08
N LEU A 198 -11.87 -3.55 -15.06
CA LEU A 198 -12.99 -2.79 -14.51
C LEU A 198 -13.64 -1.84 -15.52
N ALA A 199 -12.94 -1.49 -16.62
CA ALA A 199 -13.52 -0.65 -17.67
C ALA A 199 -14.64 -1.36 -18.44
N GLN A 200 -14.70 -2.70 -18.38
CA GLN A 200 -15.74 -3.51 -19.01
C GLN A 200 -16.99 -3.67 -18.10
N ASP A 201 -16.90 -3.26 -16.84
CA ASP A 201 -18.02 -3.34 -15.93
C ASP A 201 -19.15 -2.40 -16.35
N LYS A 202 -20.39 -2.89 -16.29
CA LYS A 202 -21.61 -2.11 -16.50
C LYS A 202 -22.55 -2.31 -15.34
N ILE A 203 -23.40 -1.33 -15.12
CA ILE A 203 -24.36 -1.36 -14.01
C ILE A 203 -25.72 -0.79 -14.45
N THR A 204 -26.78 -1.42 -13.99
CA THR A 204 -28.14 -0.89 -14.08
C THR A 204 -28.57 -0.52 -12.67
N PHE A 205 -29.00 0.73 -12.49
CA PHE A 205 -29.38 1.25 -11.19
C PHE A 205 -30.49 2.32 -11.33
N ARG A 206 -31.09 2.64 -10.19
CA ARG A 206 -31.97 3.81 -10.05
C ARG A 206 -31.30 4.85 -9.16
N LYS A 207 -31.54 6.12 -9.45
CA LYS A 207 -31.00 7.26 -8.71
C LYS A 207 -32.11 8.27 -8.38
N ILE A 208 -32.08 8.76 -7.14
CA ILE A 208 -32.81 9.93 -6.70
C ILE A 208 -31.79 10.99 -6.34
N PHE A 209 -31.94 12.20 -6.84
CA PHE A 209 -31.14 13.34 -6.49
C PHE A 209 -31.99 14.41 -5.81
N ILE A 210 -31.60 14.80 -4.59
CA ILE A 210 -32.23 15.85 -3.79
C ILE A 210 -31.23 17.00 -3.70
N PRO A 211 -31.47 18.17 -4.31
CA PRO A 211 -30.56 19.29 -4.28
C PRO A 211 -30.45 19.88 -2.86
N SER A 212 -29.28 20.35 -2.47
CA SER A 212 -29.05 21.02 -1.18
C SER A 212 -29.80 22.35 -1.06
N ALA A 213 -30.10 23.00 -2.20
CA ALA A 213 -31.01 24.14 -2.32
C ALA A 213 -32.07 23.81 -3.37
N ASP A 214 -33.31 23.71 -2.97
CA ASP A 214 -34.41 23.40 -3.89
C ASP A 214 -34.85 24.68 -4.62
N PRO A 215 -34.71 24.76 -5.96
CA PRO A 215 -35.12 25.94 -6.70
C PRO A 215 -36.62 26.24 -6.65
N ASP A 216 -37.45 25.21 -6.35
CA ASP A 216 -38.90 25.32 -6.26
C ASP A 216 -39.38 25.59 -4.80
N ASN A 217 -38.48 25.58 -3.82
CA ASN A 217 -38.78 25.81 -2.41
C ASN A 217 -37.71 26.70 -1.73
N ALA A 218 -37.95 28.01 -1.71
CA ALA A 218 -37.02 29.01 -1.18
C ALA A 218 -36.72 28.88 0.34
N VAL A 219 -37.49 28.09 1.10
CA VAL A 219 -37.24 27.81 2.54
C VAL A 219 -36.50 26.50 2.78
N ALA A 220 -36.18 25.76 1.72
CA ALA A 220 -35.39 24.54 1.85
C ALA A 220 -33.92 24.88 2.23
N THR A 221 -33.45 24.26 3.29
CA THR A 221 -32.07 24.36 3.74
C THR A 221 -31.31 23.04 3.48
N PRO A 222 -30.00 23.05 3.39
CA PRO A 222 -29.24 21.79 3.23
C PRO A 222 -29.59 20.74 4.27
N ASP A 223 -29.77 21.13 5.53
CA ASP A 223 -30.17 20.21 6.61
C ASP A 223 -31.56 19.62 6.41
N SER A 224 -32.56 20.43 5.96
CA SER A 224 -33.89 19.93 5.67
C SER A 224 -33.90 19.00 4.47
N GLN A 225 -33.07 19.25 3.46
CA GLN A 225 -32.93 18.38 2.28
C GLN A 225 -32.19 17.08 2.60
N LEU A 226 -31.22 17.12 3.52
CA LEU A 226 -30.57 15.91 4.05
C LEU A 226 -31.61 15.05 4.79
N ALA A 227 -32.38 15.64 5.71
CA ALA A 227 -33.41 14.93 6.44
C ALA A 227 -34.47 14.33 5.53
N LEU A 228 -34.86 15.03 4.45
CA LEU A 228 -35.74 14.49 3.40
C LEU A 228 -35.13 13.29 2.71
N ALA A 229 -33.82 13.37 2.32
CA ALA A 229 -33.14 12.27 1.65
C ALA A 229 -33.02 11.04 2.56
N GLU A 230 -32.76 11.23 3.85
CA GLU A 230 -32.71 10.15 4.86
C GLU A 230 -34.10 9.49 5.01
N ASP A 231 -35.16 10.26 5.14
CA ASP A 231 -36.54 9.75 5.25
C ASP A 231 -36.96 8.96 4.00
N LEU A 232 -36.59 9.45 2.81
CA LEU A 232 -36.89 8.76 1.56
C LEU A 232 -36.10 7.44 1.43
N ALA A 233 -34.81 7.43 1.80
CA ALA A 233 -34.01 6.20 1.81
C ALA A 233 -34.58 5.15 2.77
N ASP A 234 -35.01 5.59 3.94
CA ASP A 234 -35.64 4.75 4.94
C ASP A 234 -36.99 4.18 4.48
N LYS A 235 -37.85 5.01 3.86
CA LYS A 235 -39.14 4.58 3.29
C LYS A 235 -38.93 3.54 2.19
N ILE A 236 -37.97 3.75 1.29
CA ILE A 236 -37.65 2.81 0.22
C ILE A 236 -37.15 1.47 0.81
N ASN A 237 -36.28 1.50 1.83
CA ASN A 237 -35.82 0.31 2.49
C ASN A 237 -36.90 -0.43 3.30
N LYS A 238 -37.98 0.26 3.64
CA LYS A 238 -39.21 -0.30 4.26
C LYS A 238 -40.27 -0.76 3.25
N GLY A 239 -39.98 -0.66 1.94
CA GLY A 239 -40.82 -1.21 0.87
C GLY A 239 -41.53 -0.20 0.00
N ALA A 240 -41.30 1.10 0.14
CA ALA A 240 -41.83 2.09 -0.79
C ALA A 240 -41.24 1.89 -2.20
N ASP A 241 -42.04 2.17 -3.22
CA ASP A 241 -41.57 2.04 -4.61
C ASP A 241 -40.56 3.14 -4.94
N PHE A 242 -39.36 2.69 -5.37
CA PHE A 242 -38.27 3.60 -5.71
C PHE A 242 -38.62 4.48 -6.92
N ALA A 243 -39.27 3.91 -7.93
CA ALA A 243 -39.59 4.64 -9.16
C ALA A 243 -40.61 5.75 -8.93
N GLU A 244 -41.66 5.47 -8.16
CA GLU A 244 -42.67 6.50 -7.81
C GLU A 244 -42.05 7.58 -6.90
N THR A 245 -41.18 7.17 -5.95
CA THR A 245 -40.46 8.13 -5.11
C THR A 245 -39.54 9.02 -5.96
N ALA A 246 -38.83 8.44 -6.95
CA ALA A 246 -38.01 9.20 -7.86
C ALA A 246 -38.79 10.20 -8.70
N LYS A 247 -39.94 9.80 -9.25
CA LYS A 247 -40.81 10.69 -10.02
C LYS A 247 -41.29 11.89 -9.21
N THR A 248 -41.53 11.66 -7.92
CA THR A 248 -42.12 12.67 -7.04
C THR A 248 -41.10 13.66 -6.51
N TYR A 249 -39.94 13.17 -6.10
CA TYR A 249 -38.97 13.96 -5.33
C TYR A 249 -37.64 14.24 -6.04
N SER A 250 -37.26 13.44 -7.05
CA SER A 250 -35.96 13.59 -7.67
C SER A 250 -35.87 14.77 -8.61
N LYS A 251 -34.79 15.53 -8.52
CA LYS A 251 -34.41 16.58 -9.50
C LYS A 251 -33.36 16.07 -10.50
N ASP A 252 -33.19 14.76 -10.61
CA ASP A 252 -32.33 14.14 -11.61
C ASP A 252 -32.98 14.15 -13.01
N ALA A 253 -32.17 14.16 -14.06
CA ALA A 253 -32.65 14.12 -15.44
C ALA A 253 -33.47 12.88 -15.76
N PHE A 254 -33.28 11.78 -15.03
CA PHE A 254 -33.99 10.52 -15.19
C PHE A 254 -35.20 10.36 -14.24
N ALA A 255 -35.59 11.41 -13.52
CA ALA A 255 -36.68 11.36 -12.55
C ALA A 255 -37.99 10.85 -13.16
N ALA A 256 -38.36 11.33 -14.36
CA ALA A 256 -39.56 10.92 -15.08
C ALA A 256 -39.61 9.42 -15.41
N GLN A 257 -38.43 8.80 -15.59
CA GLN A 257 -38.28 7.36 -15.83
C GLN A 257 -38.11 6.57 -14.50
N GLY A 258 -38.43 7.18 -13.36
CA GLY A 258 -38.25 6.58 -12.03
C GLY A 258 -36.79 6.44 -11.66
N GLY A 259 -35.91 7.32 -12.16
CA GLY A 259 -34.48 7.36 -11.88
C GLY A 259 -33.68 6.24 -12.55
N LEU A 260 -34.25 5.46 -13.49
CA LEU A 260 -33.61 4.31 -14.10
C LEU A 260 -32.50 4.71 -15.07
N GLN A 261 -31.33 4.10 -14.89
CA GLN A 261 -30.19 4.18 -15.79
C GLN A 261 -29.72 2.74 -16.08
N GLU A 262 -29.74 2.35 -17.35
CA GLU A 262 -29.49 0.97 -17.78
C GLU A 262 -28.12 0.81 -18.43
N ASN A 263 -27.45 -0.29 -18.11
CA ASN A 263 -26.18 -0.69 -18.74
C ASN A 263 -25.12 0.42 -18.78
N VAL A 264 -25.06 1.25 -17.74
CA VAL A 264 -24.12 2.36 -17.65
C VAL A 264 -22.69 1.80 -17.50
N PRO A 265 -21.76 2.12 -18.41
CA PRO A 265 -20.37 1.72 -18.28
C PRO A 265 -19.75 2.36 -17.01
N ARG A 266 -18.88 1.61 -16.34
CA ARG A 266 -18.13 2.13 -15.18
C ARG A 266 -17.33 3.39 -15.52
N THR A 267 -16.82 3.47 -16.74
CA THR A 267 -16.02 4.60 -17.24
C THR A 267 -16.82 5.90 -17.37
N ASP A 268 -18.14 5.83 -17.45
CA ASP A 268 -19.03 7.00 -17.59
C ASP A 268 -19.43 7.58 -16.22
N LEU A 269 -19.05 6.90 -15.15
CA LEU A 269 -19.29 7.33 -13.78
C LEU A 269 -18.05 8.00 -13.18
N ALA A 270 -18.27 9.02 -12.33
CA ALA A 270 -17.19 9.57 -11.50
C ALA A 270 -16.55 8.47 -10.65
N SER A 271 -15.24 8.47 -10.50
CA SER A 271 -14.46 7.39 -9.85
C SER A 271 -14.96 7.04 -8.46
N GLU A 272 -15.24 8.07 -7.65
CA GLU A 272 -15.73 7.92 -6.28
C GLU A 272 -17.14 7.32 -6.26
N PHE A 273 -18.00 7.77 -7.16
CA PHE A 273 -19.36 7.24 -7.29
C PHE A 273 -19.34 5.81 -7.80
N ALA A 274 -18.50 5.51 -8.80
CA ALA A 274 -18.32 4.16 -9.32
C ALA A 274 -17.85 3.20 -8.22
N ALA A 275 -16.89 3.61 -7.38
CA ALA A 275 -16.44 2.79 -6.26
C ALA A 275 -17.60 2.42 -5.31
N ILE A 276 -18.43 3.39 -4.95
CA ILE A 276 -19.56 3.17 -4.04
C ILE A 276 -20.63 2.30 -4.68
N ILE A 277 -21.07 2.61 -5.91
CA ILE A 277 -22.21 1.94 -6.51
C ILE A 277 -21.91 0.48 -6.88
N PHE A 278 -20.69 0.17 -7.33
CA PHE A 278 -20.28 -1.20 -7.63
C PHE A 278 -20.11 -2.07 -6.38
N GLU A 279 -19.82 -1.46 -5.20
CA GLU A 279 -19.79 -2.15 -3.90
C GLU A 279 -21.19 -2.30 -3.27
N SER A 280 -22.17 -1.45 -3.68
CA SER A 280 -23.50 -1.41 -3.08
C SER A 280 -24.27 -2.71 -3.35
N PRO A 281 -25.10 -3.19 -2.39
CA PRO A 281 -25.96 -4.36 -2.58
C PRO A 281 -27.05 -4.09 -3.62
N THR A 282 -27.59 -5.14 -4.24
CA THR A 282 -28.65 -5.05 -5.24
C THR A 282 -30.07 -5.00 -4.66
N ASP A 283 -30.25 -5.35 -3.40
CA ASP A 283 -31.55 -5.51 -2.74
C ASP A 283 -31.99 -4.26 -1.94
N LYS A 284 -31.05 -3.34 -1.65
CA LYS A 284 -31.29 -2.19 -0.78
C LYS A 284 -30.95 -0.86 -1.46
N ALA A 285 -31.67 0.17 -1.05
CA ALA A 285 -31.26 1.53 -1.35
C ALA A 285 -30.09 1.95 -0.44
N VAL A 286 -29.11 2.62 -1.03
CA VAL A 286 -27.92 3.15 -0.37
C VAL A 286 -27.92 4.66 -0.48
N GLY A 287 -27.62 5.33 0.59
CA GLY A 287 -27.60 6.80 0.68
C GLY A 287 -28.30 7.29 1.95
N PRO A 288 -28.40 8.62 2.12
CA PRO A 288 -27.92 9.64 1.16
C PRO A 288 -26.42 9.72 1.02
N LEU A 289 -25.95 9.73 -0.21
CA LEU A 289 -24.53 9.99 -0.56
C LEU A 289 -24.36 11.50 -0.77
N LEU A 290 -23.33 12.07 -0.16
CA LEU A 290 -23.00 13.48 -0.33
C LEU A 290 -22.49 13.75 -1.75
N ASP A 291 -23.13 14.69 -2.44
CA ASP A 291 -22.69 15.30 -3.68
C ASP A 291 -22.50 16.82 -3.41
N PRO A 292 -21.56 17.53 -4.04
CA PRO A 292 -21.39 18.98 -3.86
C PRO A 292 -22.66 19.81 -4.09
N ARG A 293 -23.64 19.29 -4.82
CA ARG A 293 -24.90 19.95 -5.16
C ARG A 293 -26.10 19.45 -4.34
N GLY A 294 -25.94 18.36 -3.56
CA GLY A 294 -27.05 17.79 -2.81
C GLY A 294 -26.78 16.35 -2.34
N PHE A 295 -27.82 15.55 -2.34
CA PHE A 295 -27.85 14.21 -1.76
C PHE A 295 -28.36 13.22 -2.79
N THR A 296 -27.67 12.09 -2.92
CA THR A 296 -28.00 11.05 -3.88
C THR A 296 -28.40 9.76 -3.14
N ILE A 297 -29.54 9.18 -3.50
CA ILE A 297 -29.95 7.85 -3.08
C ILE A 297 -29.89 6.95 -4.31
N ILE A 298 -29.31 5.78 -4.18
CA ILE A 298 -29.15 4.80 -5.26
C ILE A 298 -29.76 3.45 -4.88
N LYS A 299 -30.25 2.73 -5.88
CA LYS A 299 -30.60 1.32 -5.76
C LYS A 299 -30.07 0.58 -6.97
N VAL A 300 -29.12 -0.31 -6.73
CA VAL A 300 -28.58 -1.16 -7.79
C VAL A 300 -29.59 -2.23 -8.16
N ILE A 301 -29.82 -2.43 -9.46
CA ILE A 301 -30.71 -3.46 -9.99
C ILE A 301 -29.89 -4.66 -10.44
N SER A 302 -28.85 -4.42 -11.23
CA SER A 302 -27.97 -5.48 -11.72
C SER A 302 -26.58 -4.95 -12.00
N LYS A 303 -25.59 -5.83 -11.89
CA LYS A 303 -24.19 -5.57 -12.25
C LYS A 303 -23.79 -6.57 -13.33
N ASP A 304 -23.30 -6.09 -14.44
CA ASP A 304 -22.63 -6.89 -15.48
C ASP A 304 -21.15 -6.62 -15.34
N LEU A 305 -20.47 -7.55 -14.66
CA LEU A 305 -19.06 -7.42 -14.34
C LEU A 305 -18.23 -8.07 -15.44
N GLY A 306 -17.26 -7.35 -15.97
CA GLY A 306 -16.31 -7.86 -16.94
C GLY A 306 -15.67 -9.16 -16.46
N SER A 307 -15.41 -10.07 -17.40
CA SER A 307 -14.81 -11.37 -17.08
C SER A 307 -13.34 -11.22 -16.67
N ALA A 308 -12.90 -12.08 -15.76
CA ALA A 308 -11.47 -12.21 -15.45
C ALA A 308 -10.70 -12.70 -16.69
N PRO A 309 -9.48 -12.23 -16.90
CA PRO A 309 -8.65 -12.74 -18.00
C PRO A 309 -8.38 -14.24 -17.80
N PRO A 310 -8.46 -15.07 -18.84
CA PRO A 310 -8.20 -16.51 -18.68
C PRO A 310 -6.77 -16.75 -18.20
N LEU A 311 -6.58 -17.82 -17.40
CA LEU A 311 -5.27 -18.17 -16.84
C LEU A 311 -4.16 -18.21 -17.89
N SER A 312 -4.45 -18.65 -19.11
CA SER A 312 -3.47 -18.70 -20.20
C SER A 312 -2.83 -17.34 -20.52
N LYS A 313 -3.57 -16.23 -20.35
CA LYS A 313 -3.06 -14.87 -20.58
C LYS A 313 -2.23 -14.34 -19.40
N VAL A 314 -2.54 -14.76 -18.18
CA VAL A 314 -1.92 -14.23 -16.96
C VAL A 314 -0.99 -15.24 -16.28
N ARG A 315 -0.84 -16.43 -16.86
CA ARG A 315 -0.03 -17.52 -16.31
C ARG A 315 1.37 -17.09 -15.84
N PRO A 316 2.19 -16.38 -16.66
CA PRO A 316 3.53 -15.99 -16.22
C PRO A 316 3.52 -15.12 -14.94
N MET A 317 2.56 -14.21 -14.85
CA MET A 317 2.39 -13.35 -13.66
C MET A 317 1.97 -14.16 -12.43
N ILE A 318 1.08 -15.13 -12.60
CA ILE A 318 0.64 -16.00 -11.49
C ILE A 318 1.77 -16.95 -11.06
N GLU A 319 2.52 -17.51 -11.99
CA GLU A 319 3.71 -18.36 -11.70
C GLU A 319 4.77 -17.58 -10.93
N GLU A 320 5.05 -16.34 -11.33
CA GLU A 320 5.95 -15.44 -10.59
C GLU A 320 5.44 -15.16 -9.17
N ARG A 321 4.13 -14.91 -9.02
CA ARG A 321 3.50 -14.67 -7.72
C ARG A 321 3.59 -15.92 -6.82
N VAL A 322 3.29 -17.10 -7.34
CA VAL A 322 3.43 -18.37 -6.61
C VAL A 322 4.88 -18.59 -6.19
N THR A 323 5.82 -18.44 -7.11
CA THR A 323 7.25 -18.60 -6.82
C THR A 323 7.68 -17.62 -5.73
N ARG A 324 7.30 -16.36 -5.82
CA ARG A 324 7.58 -15.34 -4.82
C ARG A 324 7.00 -15.68 -3.44
N ASN A 325 5.78 -16.19 -3.39
CA ASN A 325 5.15 -16.62 -2.13
C ASN A 325 5.90 -17.81 -1.53
N LYS A 326 6.33 -18.78 -2.35
CA LYS A 326 7.11 -19.95 -1.90
C LYS A 326 8.48 -19.54 -1.37
N THR A 327 9.19 -18.66 -2.07
CA THR A 327 10.50 -18.14 -1.63
C THR A 327 10.37 -17.35 -0.33
N SER A 328 9.35 -16.51 -0.20
CA SER A 328 9.08 -15.78 1.04
C SER A 328 8.78 -16.73 2.21
N ALA A 329 7.94 -17.73 1.99
CA ALA A 329 7.61 -18.71 3.02
C ALA A 329 8.83 -19.58 3.41
N GLN A 330 9.73 -19.88 2.47
CA GLN A 330 10.97 -20.58 2.75
C GLN A 330 11.92 -19.72 3.59
N TYR A 331 12.09 -18.46 3.22
CA TYR A 331 12.89 -17.52 3.99
C TYR A 331 12.34 -17.34 5.42
N GLU A 332 11.01 -17.16 5.58
CA GLU A 332 10.42 -17.01 6.90
C GLU A 332 10.65 -18.26 7.79
N ARG A 333 10.50 -19.45 7.25
CA ARG A 333 10.83 -20.69 7.99
C ARG A 333 12.31 -20.75 8.37
N TRP A 334 13.19 -20.36 7.45
CA TRP A 334 14.63 -20.36 7.69
C TRP A 334 15.03 -19.36 8.79
N ILE A 335 14.50 -18.13 8.75
CA ILE A 335 14.83 -17.11 9.76
C ILE A 335 14.18 -17.41 11.12
N GLU A 336 12.97 -17.96 11.13
CA GLU A 336 12.28 -18.31 12.36
C GLU A 336 13.04 -19.37 13.18
N VAL A 337 13.60 -20.40 12.54
CA VAL A 337 14.43 -21.37 13.20
C VAL A 337 15.65 -20.72 13.85
N ARG A 338 16.21 -19.70 13.24
CA ARG A 338 17.37 -18.96 13.75
C ARG A 338 17.01 -18.00 14.86
N ARG A 339 15.86 -17.32 14.75
CA ARG A 339 15.31 -16.50 15.85
C ARG A 339 15.14 -17.33 17.14
N LYS A 340 14.59 -18.55 17.03
CA LYS A 340 14.41 -19.46 18.18
C LYS A 340 15.72 -19.91 18.85
N ARG A 341 16.83 -19.86 18.12
CA ARG A 341 18.17 -20.22 18.63
C ARG A 341 18.98 -19.02 19.12
N ALA A 342 18.59 -17.83 18.74
CA ALA A 342 19.29 -16.60 19.12
C ALA A 342 18.86 -16.15 20.52
N MET A 343 19.79 -15.57 21.28
CA MET A 343 19.47 -14.84 22.51
C MET A 343 19.02 -13.43 22.15
N ILE A 344 17.73 -13.16 22.28
CA ILE A 344 17.12 -11.88 21.91
C ILE A 344 16.52 -11.24 23.17
N GLU A 345 16.98 -10.05 23.52
CA GLU A 345 16.44 -9.21 24.56
C GLU A 345 15.94 -7.90 23.94
N THR A 346 14.66 -7.59 24.05
CA THR A 346 14.05 -6.35 23.55
C THR A 346 13.80 -5.37 24.70
N LYS A 347 14.04 -4.06 24.45
CA LYS A 347 13.88 -2.96 25.43
C LYS A 347 13.12 -1.76 24.86
N LEU A 348 12.33 -2.00 23.79
CA LEU A 348 11.44 -1.00 23.21
C LEU A 348 10.11 -0.95 23.94
#